data_4666b27390ff82d4f45c4a3c73ac3b49
#
_entry.id   4666b27390ff82d4f45c4a3c73ac3b49
#
_cell.length_a   1.000
_cell.length_b   1.000
_cell.length_c   1.000
_cell.angle_alpha   90.00
_cell.angle_beta   90.00
_cell.angle_gamma   90.00
#
_symmetry.space_group_name_H-M   'P 1'
#
loop_
_entity.id
_entity.type
_entity.pdbx_description
1 polymer ?
#
loop_
_entity_poly.entity_id
_entity_poly.type
_entity_poly.pdbx_seq_one_letter_code
_entity_poly.pdbx_strand_id
1 'polypeptide(L)'
;VGSNNPDGIEIKENKGPDGVPVDGVACHPYHTSKDLVAIVVFLMIFTAVVFFAPEMGGYFLEHANFEPANVSATPEHTAPVWYFTPYYSILRAVPDKFWGFVLFALAVILPMFLPWLDRSRVRSIRYRGWMYKTALSIFVVTFLALLWLGLQPAEGLYVILARIFSA
;
A
#
# COMPACT_ATOMS: atom_id res chain seq x y z
N VAL A 1 -2.80 -15.49 12.56
CA VAL A 1 -4.04 -16.11 13.01
C VAL A 1 -5.16 -15.63 12.09
N GLY A 2 -5.49 -16.43 11.07
CA GLY A 2 -6.67 -16.18 10.29
C GLY A 2 -7.89 -16.31 11.19
N SER A 3 -8.57 -15.23 11.52
CA SER A 3 -9.71 -15.31 12.40
C SER A 3 -10.92 -15.83 11.63
N ASN A 4 -11.28 -17.06 11.87
CA ASN A 4 -12.62 -17.55 11.59
C ASN A 4 -13.65 -17.06 12.64
N ASN A 5 -13.23 -16.19 13.55
CA ASN A 5 -14.07 -15.62 14.58
C ASN A 5 -14.81 -14.37 14.03
N PRO A 6 -16.11 -14.46 13.69
CA PRO A 6 -16.86 -13.37 13.11
C PRO A 6 -17.09 -12.21 14.09
N ASP A 7 -17.15 -12.50 15.38
CA ASP A 7 -17.57 -11.54 16.41
C ASP A 7 -16.41 -10.84 17.11
N GLY A 8 -15.16 -11.22 16.78
CA GLY A 8 -13.98 -10.67 17.43
C GLY A 8 -13.87 -11.00 18.94
N ILE A 9 -14.63 -11.98 19.41
CA ILE A 9 -14.63 -12.45 20.80
C ILE A 9 -13.33 -13.21 21.06
N GLU A 10 -12.66 -12.92 22.16
CA GLU A 10 -11.54 -13.75 22.61
C GLU A 10 -12.06 -15.16 22.89
N ILE A 11 -11.39 -16.15 22.32
CA ILE A 11 -11.67 -17.56 22.60
C ILE A 11 -11.11 -17.88 23.99
N LYS A 12 -11.86 -17.50 25.02
CA LYS A 12 -11.47 -17.76 26.43
C LYS A 12 -11.81 -19.16 26.88
N GLU A 13 -12.80 -19.78 26.24
CA GLU A 13 -13.41 -21.03 26.72
C GLU A 13 -12.74 -22.30 26.18
N ASN A 14 -11.95 -22.21 25.12
CA ASN A 14 -11.33 -23.38 24.46
C ASN A 14 -9.80 -23.39 24.63
N LYS A 15 -9.34 -23.17 25.83
CA LYS A 15 -7.92 -23.28 26.18
C LYS A 15 -7.63 -24.65 26.80
N GLY A 16 -6.58 -25.30 26.28
CA GLY A 16 -6.03 -26.50 26.92
C GLY A 16 -5.42 -26.17 28.28
N PRO A 17 -5.02 -27.20 29.04
CA PRO A 17 -4.36 -27.04 30.34
C PRO A 17 -3.10 -26.17 30.26
N ASP A 18 -2.48 -26.07 29.11
CA ASP A 18 -1.30 -25.25 28.84
C ASP A 18 -1.62 -23.78 28.49
N GLY A 19 -2.90 -23.37 28.59
CA GLY A 19 -3.35 -22.02 28.26
C GLY A 19 -3.39 -21.71 26.76
N VAL A 20 -3.06 -22.66 25.91
CA VAL A 20 -3.09 -22.52 24.42
C VAL A 20 -4.49 -22.87 23.93
N PRO A 21 -5.06 -22.08 22.96
CA PRO A 21 -6.33 -22.44 22.33
C PRO A 21 -6.25 -23.81 21.67
N VAL A 22 -7.23 -24.67 21.91
CA VAL A 22 -7.27 -26.06 21.38
C VAL A 22 -7.26 -26.07 19.86
N ASP A 23 -7.88 -25.05 19.21
CA ASP A 23 -7.90 -24.85 17.76
C ASP A 23 -6.74 -23.98 17.26
N GLY A 24 -5.79 -23.66 18.11
CA GLY A 24 -4.66 -22.79 17.80
C GLY A 24 -3.45 -23.59 17.36
N VAL A 25 -2.78 -23.11 16.31
CA VAL A 25 -1.43 -23.59 15.94
C VAL A 25 -0.42 -22.64 16.55
N ALA A 26 0.59 -23.16 17.23
CA ALA A 26 1.67 -22.37 17.81
C ALA A 26 2.35 -21.54 16.71
N CYS A 27 2.54 -20.24 16.99
CA CYS A 27 3.19 -19.33 16.03
C CYS A 27 4.63 -19.76 15.77
N HIS A 28 5.33 -20.17 16.82
CA HIS A 28 6.67 -20.75 16.74
C HIS A 28 6.61 -22.25 17.08
N PRO A 29 7.20 -23.16 16.26
CA PRO A 29 8.01 -22.91 15.05
C PRO A 29 7.23 -22.84 13.72
N TYR A 30 5.93 -23.13 13.71
CA TYR A 30 5.18 -23.39 12.48
C TYR A 30 5.07 -22.16 11.56
N HIS A 31 4.53 -21.06 12.05
CA HIS A 31 4.40 -19.83 11.25
C HIS A 31 5.73 -19.11 11.07
N THR A 32 6.59 -19.14 12.08
CA THR A 32 7.93 -18.55 12.00
C THR A 32 8.76 -19.21 10.90
N SER A 33 8.69 -20.54 10.77
CA SER A 33 9.41 -21.25 9.69
C SER A 33 8.89 -20.86 8.31
N LYS A 34 7.58 -20.73 8.13
CA LYS A 34 6.99 -20.27 6.87
C LYS A 34 7.42 -18.85 6.52
N ASP A 35 7.38 -17.95 7.48
CA ASP A 35 7.79 -16.56 7.27
C ASP A 35 9.28 -16.48 6.90
N LEU A 36 10.11 -17.29 7.56
CA LEU A 36 11.54 -17.33 7.31
C LEU A 36 11.85 -17.85 5.89
N VAL A 37 11.15 -18.87 5.44
CA VAL A 37 11.27 -19.38 4.06
C VAL A 37 10.86 -18.31 3.06
N ALA A 38 9.75 -17.61 3.28
CA ALA A 38 9.30 -16.55 2.41
C ALA A 38 10.32 -15.40 2.31
N ILE A 39 10.87 -14.98 3.44
CA ILE A 39 11.90 -13.94 3.50
C ILE A 39 13.17 -14.38 2.77
N VAL A 40 13.63 -15.61 2.99
CA VAL A 40 14.85 -16.13 2.35
C VAL A 40 14.66 -16.19 0.83
N VAL A 41 13.53 -16.72 0.34
CA VAL A 41 13.23 -16.77 -1.09
C VAL A 41 13.20 -15.36 -1.70
N PHE A 42 12.52 -14.43 -1.02
CA PHE A 42 12.49 -13.03 -1.46
C PHE A 42 13.91 -12.44 -1.53
N LEU A 43 14.71 -12.61 -0.48
CA LEU A 43 16.08 -12.10 -0.43
C LEU A 43 16.98 -12.73 -1.48
N MET A 44 16.81 -14.01 -1.79
CA MET A 44 17.54 -14.68 -2.87
C MET A 44 17.25 -14.04 -4.22
N ILE A 45 15.97 -13.83 -4.55
CA ILE A 45 15.56 -13.19 -5.80
C ILE A 45 16.05 -11.74 -5.84
N PHE A 46 15.84 -10.99 -4.77
CA PHE A 46 16.27 -9.61 -4.66
C PHE A 46 17.79 -9.47 -4.84
N THR A 47 18.56 -10.30 -4.14
CA THR A 47 20.02 -10.30 -4.23
C THR A 47 20.49 -10.70 -5.64
N ALA A 48 19.83 -11.69 -6.25
CA ALA A 48 20.14 -12.10 -7.61
C ALA A 48 19.94 -10.94 -8.61
N VAL A 49 18.84 -10.19 -8.48
CA VAL A 49 18.58 -9.03 -9.35
C VAL A 49 19.63 -7.94 -9.10
N VAL A 50 19.88 -7.57 -7.85
CA VAL A 50 20.80 -6.46 -7.51
C VAL A 50 22.23 -6.74 -7.98
N PHE A 51 22.73 -7.97 -7.82
CA PHE A 51 24.13 -8.29 -8.15
C PHE A 51 24.36 -8.75 -9.59
N PHE A 52 23.36 -9.38 -10.24
CA PHE A 52 23.56 -9.97 -11.56
C PHE A 52 22.82 -9.27 -12.68
N ALA A 53 21.72 -8.57 -12.39
CA ALA A 53 20.90 -7.91 -13.40
C ALA A 53 20.24 -6.62 -12.88
N PRO A 54 21.02 -5.63 -12.34
CA PRO A 54 20.45 -4.44 -11.72
C PRO A 54 19.66 -3.58 -12.72
N GLU A 55 20.10 -3.56 -13.96
CA GLU A 55 19.45 -2.76 -15.01
C GLU A 55 18.28 -3.48 -15.67
N MET A 56 18.40 -4.79 -15.86
CA MET A 56 17.42 -5.66 -16.52
C MET A 56 16.70 -5.02 -17.72
N GLY A 57 17.49 -4.39 -18.60
CA GLY A 57 16.99 -3.69 -19.78
C GLY A 57 16.16 -2.44 -19.51
N GLY A 58 16.34 -1.79 -18.36
CA GLY A 58 15.56 -0.61 -17.95
C GLY A 58 14.29 -0.94 -17.18
N TYR A 59 14.07 -2.20 -16.81
CA TYR A 59 12.87 -2.62 -16.08
C TYR A 59 12.86 -2.17 -14.62
N PHE A 60 14.04 -2.17 -13.97
CA PHE A 60 14.19 -1.76 -12.57
C PHE A 60 14.78 -0.36 -12.43
N LEU A 61 15.64 0.03 -13.37
CA LEU A 61 16.22 1.36 -13.39
C LEU A 61 15.45 2.24 -14.37
N GLU A 62 15.03 3.40 -13.90
CA GLU A 62 14.32 4.38 -14.73
C GLU A 62 15.27 4.93 -15.81
N HIS A 63 14.75 5.09 -17.03
CA HIS A 63 15.56 5.46 -18.20
C HIS A 63 16.33 6.78 -18.01
N ALA A 64 15.76 7.71 -17.25
CA ALA A 64 16.41 8.97 -16.89
C ALA A 64 17.73 8.80 -16.11
N ASN A 65 17.91 7.67 -15.42
CA ASN A 65 19.12 7.41 -14.64
C ASN A 65 20.32 6.94 -15.50
N PHE A 66 20.10 6.63 -16.78
CA PHE A 66 21.17 6.27 -17.72
C PHE A 66 21.81 7.51 -18.38
N GLU A 67 21.16 8.66 -18.28
CA GLU A 67 21.69 9.89 -18.84
C GLU A 67 22.53 10.67 -17.81
N PRO A 68 23.64 11.27 -18.20
CA PRO A 68 24.43 12.10 -17.30
C PRO A 68 23.61 13.34 -16.87
N ALA A 69 23.67 13.66 -15.57
CA ALA A 69 22.96 14.79 -15.00
C ALA A 69 23.34 16.11 -15.67
N ASN A 70 22.36 16.80 -16.24
CA ASN A 70 22.55 18.13 -16.77
C ASN A 70 22.10 19.18 -15.75
N VAL A 71 23.06 19.91 -15.20
CA VAL A 71 22.81 20.93 -14.16
C VAL A 71 21.93 22.09 -14.67
N SER A 72 21.93 22.32 -15.98
CA SER A 72 21.21 23.45 -16.60
C SER A 72 19.82 23.11 -17.13
N ALA A 73 19.45 21.84 -17.18
CA ALA A 73 18.16 21.41 -17.71
C ALA A 73 17.54 20.31 -16.84
N THR A 74 16.47 20.66 -16.14
CA THR A 74 15.64 19.66 -15.46
C THR A 74 14.66 19.06 -16.47
N PRO A 75 14.51 17.73 -16.55
CA PRO A 75 13.49 17.12 -17.41
C PRO A 75 12.11 17.67 -17.11
N GLU A 76 11.35 18.00 -18.16
CA GLU A 76 10.02 18.63 -18.04
C GLU A 76 9.02 17.71 -17.31
N HIS A 77 9.23 16.41 -17.40
CA HIS A 77 8.36 15.41 -16.78
C HIS A 77 9.17 14.40 -15.97
N THR A 78 9.25 14.63 -14.67
CA THR A 78 9.87 13.69 -13.71
C THR A 78 8.76 13.05 -12.91
N ALA A 79 8.40 11.80 -13.25
CA ALA A 79 7.44 11.04 -12.47
C ALA A 79 8.13 10.47 -11.23
N PRO A 80 7.49 10.52 -10.05
CA PRO A 80 8.00 9.84 -8.87
C PRO A 80 7.90 8.32 -9.04
N VAL A 81 8.59 7.56 -8.17
CA VAL A 81 8.51 6.10 -8.15
C VAL A 81 7.06 5.65 -7.99
N TRP A 82 6.67 4.59 -8.67
CA TRP A 82 5.28 4.14 -8.86
C TRP A 82 4.45 4.07 -7.56
N TYR A 83 5.03 3.72 -6.42
CA TYR A 83 4.32 3.65 -5.14
C TYR A 83 4.04 5.03 -4.51
N PHE A 84 4.70 6.09 -4.96
CA PHE A 84 4.40 7.46 -4.56
C PHE A 84 3.42 8.17 -5.50
N THR A 85 3.16 7.62 -6.69
CA THR A 85 2.32 8.27 -7.69
C THR A 85 0.90 8.58 -7.24
N PRO A 86 0.20 7.76 -6.42
CA PRO A 86 -1.12 8.12 -5.92
C PRO A 86 -1.09 9.39 -5.06
N TYR A 87 -0.12 9.50 -4.19
CA TYR A 87 0.06 10.65 -3.31
C TYR A 87 0.49 11.90 -4.08
N TYR A 88 1.34 11.73 -5.07
CA TYR A 88 1.76 12.79 -5.97
C TYR A 88 0.58 13.31 -6.80
N SER A 89 -0.31 12.43 -7.23
CA SER A 89 -1.54 12.79 -7.93
C SER A 89 -2.44 13.68 -7.06
N ILE A 90 -2.61 13.35 -5.77
CA ILE A 90 -3.35 14.18 -4.81
C ILE A 90 -2.70 15.56 -4.67
N LEU A 91 -1.38 15.63 -4.53
CA LEU A 91 -0.65 16.87 -4.42
C LEU A 91 -0.89 17.79 -5.64
N ARG A 92 -0.93 17.21 -6.84
CA ARG A 92 -1.15 17.93 -8.10
C ARG A 92 -2.61 18.30 -8.34
N ALA A 93 -3.56 17.57 -7.75
CA ALA A 93 -4.99 17.82 -7.95
C ALA A 93 -5.43 19.16 -7.37
N VAL A 94 -4.76 19.63 -6.32
CA VAL A 94 -5.11 20.86 -5.60
C VAL A 94 -4.28 22.03 -6.13
N PRO A 95 -4.92 23.14 -6.57
CA PRO A 95 -4.18 24.29 -7.11
C PRO A 95 -3.39 25.05 -6.05
N ASP A 96 -3.82 25.00 -4.79
CA ASP A 96 -3.11 25.61 -3.66
C ASP A 96 -2.07 24.63 -3.09
N LYS A 97 -0.82 25.07 -3.09
CA LYS A 97 0.33 24.28 -2.63
C LYS A 97 0.21 23.85 -1.17
N PHE A 98 -0.33 24.72 -0.32
CA PHE A 98 -0.50 24.45 1.12
C PHE A 98 -1.53 23.34 1.34
N TRP A 99 -2.73 23.49 0.76
CA TRP A 99 -3.78 22.48 0.89
C TRP A 99 -3.43 21.17 0.19
N GLY A 100 -2.72 21.22 -0.93
CA GLY A 100 -2.19 20.04 -1.58
C GLY A 100 -1.26 19.25 -0.67
N PHE A 101 -0.35 19.93 0.03
CA PHE A 101 0.53 19.30 1.01
C PHE A 101 -0.23 18.73 2.20
N VAL A 102 -1.22 19.44 2.74
CA VAL A 102 -2.05 18.97 3.85
C VAL A 102 -2.81 17.68 3.47
N LEU A 103 -3.43 17.65 2.28
CA LEU A 103 -4.14 16.46 1.79
C LEU A 103 -3.20 15.28 1.53
N PHE A 104 -2.04 15.54 0.96
CA PHE A 104 -0.98 14.54 0.81
C PHE A 104 -0.56 13.95 2.17
N ALA A 105 -0.29 14.81 3.16
CA ALA A 105 0.08 14.36 4.50
C ALA A 105 -1.04 13.55 5.16
N LEU A 106 -2.29 13.99 5.04
CA LEU A 106 -3.45 13.27 5.55
C LEU A 106 -3.61 11.89 4.90
N ALA A 107 -3.42 11.80 3.58
CA ALA A 107 -3.53 10.53 2.87
C ALA A 107 -2.49 9.50 3.34
N VAL A 108 -1.31 9.93 3.78
CA VAL A 108 -0.27 9.06 4.35
C VAL A 108 -0.55 8.73 5.83
N ILE A 109 -0.99 9.73 6.60
CA ILE A 109 -1.15 9.61 8.05
C ILE A 109 -2.43 8.85 8.43
N LEU A 110 -3.55 9.08 7.74
CA LEU A 110 -4.84 8.44 8.05
C LEU A 110 -4.77 6.91 8.13
N PRO A 111 -4.13 6.20 7.19
CA PRO A 111 -3.98 4.74 7.27
C PRO A 111 -3.26 4.28 8.55
N MET A 112 -2.34 5.06 9.09
CA MET A 112 -1.63 4.72 10.33
C MET A 112 -2.56 4.75 11.54
N PHE A 113 -3.60 5.58 11.52
CA PHE A 113 -4.59 5.68 12.58
C PHE A 113 -5.76 4.69 12.44
N LEU A 114 -5.82 3.91 11.36
CA LEU A 114 -6.88 2.92 11.15
C LEU A 114 -7.11 1.97 12.33
N PRO A 115 -6.09 1.45 13.04
CA PRO A 115 -6.31 0.58 14.20
C PRO A 115 -7.11 1.23 15.33
N TRP A 116 -7.02 2.55 15.49
CA TRP A 116 -7.76 3.30 16.52
C TRP A 116 -9.11 3.81 16.00
N LEU A 117 -9.22 4.06 14.70
CA LEU A 117 -10.44 4.51 14.05
C LEU A 117 -11.43 3.35 13.84
N ASP A 118 -10.93 2.14 13.58
CA ASP A 118 -11.76 0.96 13.38
C ASP A 118 -12.26 0.40 14.71
N ARG A 119 -13.44 0.84 15.12
CA ARG A 119 -14.14 0.38 16.33
C ARG A 119 -15.01 -0.84 16.10
N SER A 120 -14.94 -1.47 14.94
CA SER A 120 -15.75 -2.65 14.63
C SER A 120 -15.31 -3.85 15.47
N ARG A 121 -16.28 -4.54 16.08
CA ARG A 121 -16.04 -5.80 16.77
C ARG A 121 -15.71 -6.94 15.80
N VAL A 122 -16.23 -6.86 14.57
CA VAL A 122 -16.02 -7.86 13.52
C VAL A 122 -14.67 -7.59 12.86
N ARG A 123 -13.68 -8.43 13.09
CA ARG A 123 -12.33 -8.27 12.56
C ARG A 123 -12.15 -8.84 11.15
N SER A 124 -12.88 -9.89 10.81
CA SER A 124 -12.77 -10.54 9.50
C SER A 124 -13.58 -9.80 8.44
N ILE A 125 -12.94 -9.45 7.33
CA ILE A 125 -13.59 -8.81 6.16
C ILE A 125 -14.76 -9.67 5.62
N ARG A 126 -14.67 -10.99 5.73
CA ARG A 126 -15.69 -11.92 5.25
C ARG A 126 -17.04 -11.65 5.90
N TYR A 127 -17.06 -11.31 7.18
CA TYR A 127 -18.27 -11.12 7.99
C TYR A 127 -18.64 -9.65 8.18
N ARG A 128 -17.85 -8.71 7.68
CA ARG A 128 -18.21 -7.29 7.68
C ARG A 128 -19.36 -7.02 6.71
N GLY A 129 -20.20 -6.04 7.08
CA GLY A 129 -21.36 -5.64 6.28
C GLY A 129 -21.00 -5.14 4.88
N TRP A 130 -22.02 -5.07 4.02
CA TRP A 130 -21.86 -4.62 2.64
C TRP A 130 -21.31 -3.19 2.52
N MET A 131 -21.67 -2.29 3.43
CA MET A 131 -21.15 -0.90 3.45
C MET A 131 -19.64 -0.85 3.54
N TYR A 132 -19.05 -1.68 4.41
CA TYR A 132 -17.59 -1.76 4.53
C TYR A 132 -16.94 -2.28 3.24
N LYS A 133 -17.54 -3.31 2.66
CA LYS A 133 -17.02 -3.91 1.41
C LYS A 133 -17.08 -2.93 0.26
N THR A 134 -18.16 -2.16 0.16
CA THR A 134 -18.33 -1.12 -0.86
C THR A 134 -17.31 0.01 -0.66
N ALA A 135 -17.14 0.51 0.57
CA ALA A 135 -16.16 1.55 0.87
C ALA A 135 -14.73 1.08 0.55
N LEU A 136 -14.40 -0.16 0.91
CA LEU A 136 -13.09 -0.75 0.59
C LEU A 136 -12.89 -0.89 -0.93
N SER A 137 -13.93 -1.30 -1.67
CA SER A 137 -13.86 -1.41 -3.13
C SER A 137 -13.65 -0.05 -3.79
N ILE A 138 -14.37 0.97 -3.34
CA ILE A 138 -14.18 2.36 -3.81
C ILE A 138 -12.75 2.81 -3.52
N PHE A 139 -12.26 2.60 -2.31
CA PHE A 139 -10.90 2.96 -1.94
C PHE A 139 -9.85 2.30 -2.85
N VAL A 140 -9.99 1.00 -3.14
CA VAL A 140 -9.06 0.29 -4.02
C VAL A 140 -9.11 0.83 -5.45
N VAL A 141 -10.31 1.06 -5.97
CA VAL A 141 -10.48 1.61 -7.34
C VAL A 141 -9.91 3.01 -7.44
N THR A 142 -10.19 3.89 -6.48
CA THR A 142 -9.65 5.25 -6.46
C THR A 142 -8.13 5.26 -6.31
N PHE A 143 -7.58 4.40 -5.46
CA PHE A 143 -6.14 4.28 -5.28
C PHE A 143 -5.44 3.85 -6.58
N LEU A 144 -5.97 2.85 -7.27
CA LEU A 144 -5.44 2.39 -8.56
C LEU A 144 -5.58 3.46 -9.67
N ALA A 145 -6.69 4.18 -9.68
CA ALA A 145 -6.90 5.29 -10.61
C ALA A 145 -5.89 6.42 -10.36
N LEU A 146 -5.67 6.81 -9.11
CA LEU A 146 -4.68 7.82 -8.74
C LEU A 146 -3.24 7.37 -9.03
N LEU A 147 -2.95 6.09 -8.87
CA LEU A 147 -1.66 5.51 -9.24
C LEU A 147 -1.37 5.70 -10.73
N TRP A 148 -2.35 5.39 -11.58
CA TRP A 148 -2.22 5.59 -13.02
C TRP A 148 -2.17 7.08 -13.41
N LEU A 149 -3.01 7.92 -12.80
CA LEU A 149 -3.05 9.37 -13.05
C LEU A 149 -1.77 10.08 -12.62
N GLY A 150 -1.09 9.59 -11.60
CA GLY A 150 0.18 10.15 -11.14
C GLY A 150 1.33 9.97 -12.14
N LEU A 151 1.23 8.98 -13.02
CA LEU A 151 2.20 8.75 -14.10
C LEU A 151 1.94 9.63 -15.33
N GLN A 152 0.74 10.21 -15.45
CA GLN A 152 0.35 11.02 -16.60
C GLN A 152 0.80 12.49 -16.43
N PRO A 153 1.00 13.23 -17.54
CA PRO A 153 1.31 14.66 -17.47
C PRO A 153 0.18 15.45 -16.79
N ALA A 154 0.56 16.56 -16.14
CA ALA A 154 -0.39 17.40 -15.39
C ALA A 154 -1.21 18.32 -16.30
N GLU A 155 -1.95 17.76 -17.26
CA GLU A 155 -2.68 18.53 -18.26
C GLU A 155 -4.18 18.23 -18.27
N GLY A 156 -4.99 19.26 -18.44
CA GLY A 156 -6.42 19.22 -18.78
C GLY A 156 -7.23 18.15 -18.05
N LEU A 157 -7.61 17.11 -18.76
CA LEU A 157 -8.49 16.04 -18.29
C LEU A 157 -7.90 15.26 -17.09
N TYR A 158 -6.60 15.01 -17.09
CA TYR A 158 -5.96 14.22 -16.02
C TYR A 158 -6.00 14.91 -14.66
N VAL A 159 -5.89 16.24 -14.63
CA VAL A 159 -6.03 17.03 -13.40
C VAL A 159 -7.47 17.00 -12.88
N ILE A 160 -8.46 17.08 -13.78
CA ILE A 160 -9.87 17.00 -13.39
C ILE A 160 -10.19 15.61 -12.80
N LEU A 161 -9.74 14.55 -13.48
CA LEU A 161 -9.91 13.18 -12.97
C LEU A 161 -9.20 12.98 -11.62
N ALA A 162 -7.99 13.51 -11.47
CA ALA A 162 -7.27 13.43 -10.20
C ALA A 162 -8.05 14.14 -9.07
N ARG A 163 -8.71 15.26 -9.33
CA ARG A 163 -9.57 15.94 -8.36
C ARG A 163 -10.78 15.11 -7.96
N ILE A 164 -11.44 14.47 -8.93
CA ILE A 164 -12.61 13.62 -8.68
C ILE A 164 -12.23 12.40 -7.82
N PHE A 165 -11.10 11.76 -8.12
CA PHE A 165 -10.64 10.59 -7.37
C PHE A 165 -9.95 10.92 -6.04
N SER A 166 -9.55 12.16 -5.80
CA SER A 166 -8.96 12.58 -4.52
C SER A 166 -10.00 13.11 -3.52
N ALA A 167 -11.21 13.39 -3.96
CA ALA A 167 -12.33 13.86 -3.11
C ALA A 167 -13.05 12.71 -2.41
#